data_03cf248419404c307661458e2144222a
#
_entry.id   03cf248419404c307661458e2144222a
#
_cell.length_a   1.000
_cell.length_b   1.000
_cell.length_c   1.000
_cell.angle_alpha   90.00
_cell.angle_beta   90.00
_cell.angle_gamma   90.00
#
_symmetry.space_group_name_H-M   'P 1'
#
loop_
_entity.id
_entity.type
_entity.pdbx_description
1 polymer ?
#
loop_
_entity_poly.entity_id
_entity_poly.type
_entity_poly.pdbx_seq_one_letter_code
_entity_poly.pdbx_strand_id
1 'polypeptide(L)'
;MCVELEAGARLYKKFGKEEEAKKFLDKREALIGAIQQECWDKRDHFFYSVDVDIKTRKYDWFHQGLGVFWKTLPIKVRAWSGFIPMYAGIATKEQAADMVKHIFDPDTFGSDFGLTTLSKDEKMFDLSVTNNPSNWLGPIWLVANYVVFRGLLNYGYRMEAEIMYKRTMRLLGEDLEKTGCLHEYYNPFNGEPVMNGGFINWN
;
A
#
# COMPACT_ATOMS: atom_id res chain seq x y z
N MET A 1 11.07 -2.14 4.99
CA MET A 1 11.93 -2.15 6.21
C MET A 1 11.57 -3.27 7.20
N CYS A 2 10.34 -3.45 7.72
CA CYS A 2 10.05 -4.56 8.66
C CYS A 2 10.33 -5.95 8.08
N VAL A 3 10.02 -6.17 6.81
CA VAL A 3 10.28 -7.43 6.10
C VAL A 3 11.78 -7.67 5.94
N GLU A 4 12.55 -6.64 5.58
CA GLU A 4 14.01 -6.73 5.47
C GLU A 4 14.68 -6.97 6.82
N LEU A 5 14.20 -6.32 7.89
CA LEU A 5 14.70 -6.56 9.24
C LEU A 5 14.47 -8.01 9.67
N GLU A 6 13.30 -8.57 9.38
CA GLU A 6 13.02 -9.98 9.65
C GLU A 6 13.89 -10.91 8.81
N ALA A 7 14.05 -10.63 7.51
CA ALA A 7 14.93 -11.41 6.63
C ALA A 7 16.38 -11.36 7.10
N GLY A 8 16.88 -10.19 7.49
CA GLY A 8 18.21 -10.01 8.07
C GLY A 8 18.39 -10.82 9.35
N ALA A 9 17.42 -10.78 10.26
CA ALA A 9 17.46 -11.59 11.49
C ALA A 9 17.53 -13.10 11.19
N ARG A 10 16.75 -13.59 10.23
CA ARG A 10 16.78 -14.99 9.82
C ARG A 10 18.16 -15.38 9.25
N LEU A 11 18.77 -14.51 8.45
CA LEU A 11 20.12 -14.74 7.91
C LEU A 11 21.15 -14.82 9.03
N TYR A 12 21.17 -13.86 9.95
CA TYR A 12 22.11 -13.87 11.07
C TYR A 12 21.95 -15.12 11.94
N LYS A 13 20.73 -15.55 12.25
CA LYS A 13 20.47 -16.82 12.94
C LYS A 13 21.06 -18.02 12.20
N LYS A 14 20.90 -18.07 10.87
CA LYS A 14 21.42 -19.15 10.02
C LYS A 14 22.95 -19.27 10.08
N PHE A 15 23.65 -18.15 10.37
CA PHE A 15 25.08 -18.10 10.56
C PHE A 15 25.53 -18.15 12.03
N GLY A 16 24.63 -18.50 12.96
CA GLY A 16 24.92 -18.60 14.39
C GLY A 16 25.19 -17.27 15.10
N LYS A 17 24.77 -16.15 14.50
CA LYS A 17 24.97 -14.79 15.02
C LYS A 17 23.72 -14.29 15.73
N GLU A 18 23.39 -14.89 16.87
CA GLU A 18 22.15 -14.64 17.60
C GLU A 18 22.01 -13.18 18.13
N GLU A 19 23.12 -12.58 18.56
CA GLU A 19 23.09 -11.19 19.06
C GLU A 19 22.77 -10.19 17.96
N GLU A 20 23.36 -10.35 16.79
CA GLU A 20 23.05 -9.54 15.62
C GLU A 20 21.58 -9.74 15.17
N ALA A 21 21.14 -10.98 15.14
CA ALA A 21 19.75 -11.30 14.83
C ALA A 21 18.79 -10.61 15.78
N LYS A 22 19.08 -10.61 17.08
CA LYS A 22 18.28 -9.93 18.10
C LYS A 22 18.18 -8.43 17.84
N LYS A 23 19.29 -7.75 17.52
CA LYS A 23 19.29 -6.31 17.18
C LYS A 23 18.35 -5.98 16.02
N PHE A 24 18.26 -6.85 15.02
CA PHE A 24 17.32 -6.69 13.90
C PHE A 24 15.86 -6.85 14.35
N LEU A 25 15.58 -7.85 15.19
CA LEU A 25 14.25 -8.06 15.74
C LEU A 25 13.81 -6.92 16.65
N ASP A 26 14.68 -6.43 17.53
CA ASP A 26 14.38 -5.31 18.41
C ASP A 26 14.04 -4.04 17.60
N LYS A 27 14.79 -3.76 16.52
CA LYS A 27 14.47 -2.65 15.60
C LYS A 27 13.13 -2.86 14.89
N ARG A 28 12.84 -4.10 14.50
CA ARG A 28 11.56 -4.44 13.86
C ARG A 28 10.39 -4.17 14.81
N GLU A 29 10.47 -4.63 16.05
CA GLU A 29 9.41 -4.43 17.04
C GLU A 29 9.20 -2.93 17.36
N ALA A 30 10.28 -2.17 17.52
CA ALA A 30 10.19 -0.72 17.71
C ALA A 30 9.49 -0.03 16.53
N LEU A 31 9.79 -0.43 15.28
CA LEU A 31 9.16 0.11 14.09
C LEU A 31 7.69 -0.29 13.98
N ILE A 32 7.34 -1.53 14.32
CA ILE A 32 5.95 -1.98 14.38
C ILE A 32 5.16 -1.15 15.40
N GLY A 33 5.69 -0.96 16.60
CA GLY A 33 5.07 -0.13 17.62
C GLY A 33 4.80 1.30 17.13
N ALA A 34 5.78 1.92 16.47
CA ALA A 34 5.63 3.24 15.90
C ALA A 34 4.55 3.29 14.79
N ILE A 35 4.53 2.32 13.87
CA ILE A 35 3.52 2.24 12.80
C ILE A 35 2.11 2.07 13.40
N GLN A 36 1.97 1.20 14.40
CA GLN A 36 0.69 0.97 15.06
C GLN A 36 0.19 2.22 15.81
N GLN A 37 1.09 2.94 16.43
CA GLN A 37 0.74 4.12 17.22
C GLN A 37 0.43 5.33 16.33
N GLU A 38 1.21 5.56 15.27
CA GLU A 38 1.21 6.82 14.54
C GLU A 38 0.46 6.74 13.20
N CYS A 39 0.45 5.56 12.55
CA CYS A 39 -0.11 5.43 11.20
C CYS A 39 -1.56 4.92 11.17
N TRP A 40 -2.00 4.17 12.18
CA TRP A 40 -3.37 3.63 12.21
C TRP A 40 -4.39 4.67 12.67
N ASP A 41 -5.31 5.00 11.79
CA ASP A 41 -6.45 5.85 12.14
C ASP A 41 -7.66 4.99 12.53
N LYS A 42 -8.08 5.10 13.81
CA LYS A 42 -9.19 4.31 14.37
C LYS A 42 -10.56 4.76 13.88
N ARG A 43 -10.68 5.97 13.33
CA ARG A 43 -11.93 6.50 12.81
C ARG A 43 -12.18 6.01 11.39
N ASP A 44 -11.12 6.09 10.58
CA ASP A 44 -11.18 5.76 9.16
C ASP A 44 -10.89 4.28 8.89
N HIS A 45 -10.43 3.54 9.93
CA HIS A 45 -10.02 2.13 9.84
C HIS A 45 -8.99 1.89 8.73
N PHE A 46 -7.99 2.79 8.66
CA PHE A 46 -6.99 2.79 7.60
C PHE A 46 -5.61 3.22 8.10
N PHE A 47 -4.53 2.71 7.46
CA PHE A 47 -3.18 3.17 7.73
C PHE A 47 -2.81 4.33 6.82
N TYR A 48 -2.40 5.44 7.41
CA TYR A 48 -1.95 6.62 6.70
C TYR A 48 -0.44 6.83 6.82
N SER A 49 0.14 7.48 5.81
CA SER A 49 1.46 8.06 5.96
C SER A 49 1.43 9.18 7.01
N VAL A 50 2.54 9.35 7.71
CA VAL A 50 2.67 10.40 8.73
C VAL A 50 3.89 11.26 8.48
N ASP A 51 3.73 12.56 8.72
CA ASP A 51 4.83 13.49 8.79
C ASP A 51 5.37 13.49 10.22
N VAL A 52 6.59 13.02 10.39
CA VAL A 52 7.25 12.89 11.71
C VAL A 52 8.15 14.07 12.03
N ASP A 53 8.45 14.94 11.08
CA ASP A 53 9.27 16.14 11.27
C ASP A 53 8.47 17.41 10.94
N ILE A 54 7.60 17.80 11.87
CA ILE A 54 6.78 19.00 11.75
C ILE A 54 7.62 20.28 11.75
N LYS A 55 8.89 20.22 12.21
CA LYS A 55 9.81 21.37 12.28
C LYS A 55 10.15 21.97 10.93
N THR A 56 10.00 21.22 9.85
CA THR A 56 10.23 21.71 8.49
C THR A 56 9.10 22.60 7.96
N ARG A 57 7.96 22.69 8.67
CA ARG A 57 6.81 23.47 8.24
C ARG A 57 6.96 24.95 8.67
N LYS A 58 6.67 25.83 7.74
CA LYS A 58 6.70 27.29 7.94
C LYS A 58 5.69 27.82 8.99
N TYR A 59 4.93 26.95 9.66
CA TYR A 59 3.86 27.29 10.60
C TYR A 59 4.08 26.77 12.01
N ASP A 60 5.31 26.52 12.39
CA ASP A 60 5.69 26.02 13.73
C ASP A 60 5.18 26.95 14.87
N TRP A 61 5.19 28.26 14.62
CA TRP A 61 4.70 29.28 15.55
C TRP A 61 3.20 29.15 15.86
N PHE A 62 2.40 28.65 14.93
CA PHE A 62 0.96 28.50 15.12
C PHE A 62 0.63 27.44 16.17
N HIS A 63 1.36 26.36 16.18
CA HIS A 63 1.22 25.30 17.16
C HIS A 63 1.62 25.74 18.56
N GLN A 64 2.70 26.50 18.66
CA GLN A 64 3.18 27.06 19.92
C GLN A 64 2.20 28.07 20.50
N GLY A 65 1.62 28.90 19.65
CA GLY A 65 0.67 29.95 20.06
C GLY A 65 -0.65 29.39 20.63
N LEU A 66 -1.05 28.19 20.21
CA LEU A 66 -2.26 27.51 20.68
C LEU A 66 -2.00 26.56 21.87
N GLY A 67 -0.75 26.38 22.31
CA GLY A 67 -0.39 25.39 23.32
C GLY A 67 -0.63 23.94 22.88
N VAL A 68 -0.76 23.68 21.58
CA VAL A 68 -0.99 22.36 20.99
C VAL A 68 0.27 21.92 20.28
N PHE A 69 0.80 20.78 20.69
CA PHE A 69 1.99 20.19 20.10
C PHE A 69 1.60 18.86 19.42
N TRP A 70 1.81 18.78 18.11
CA TRP A 70 1.73 17.50 17.40
C TRP A 70 3.14 16.99 17.14
N LYS A 71 3.40 15.78 17.60
CA LYS A 71 4.65 15.08 17.32
C LYS A 71 4.67 14.50 15.93
N THR A 72 3.50 14.07 15.47
CA THR A 72 3.27 13.49 14.14
C THR A 72 1.99 14.07 13.55
N LEU A 73 1.90 14.14 12.23
CA LEU A 73 0.72 14.57 11.51
C LEU A 73 0.33 13.55 10.45
N PRO A 74 -0.83 12.88 10.57
CA PRO A 74 -1.33 11.99 9.52
C PRO A 74 -1.59 12.74 8.21
N ILE A 75 -1.04 12.21 7.12
CA ILE A 75 -1.35 12.65 5.76
C ILE A 75 -2.55 11.82 5.30
N LYS A 76 -3.75 12.35 5.50
CA LYS A 76 -5.00 11.63 5.26
C LYS A 76 -5.33 11.59 3.77
N VAL A 77 -4.56 10.80 3.04
CA VAL A 77 -4.79 10.41 1.65
C VAL A 77 -4.81 8.88 1.60
N ARG A 78 -5.95 8.30 1.21
CA ARG A 78 -6.11 6.85 1.10
C ARG A 78 -5.47 6.34 -0.19
N ALA A 79 -4.20 5.95 -0.07
CA ALA A 79 -3.42 5.34 -1.15
C ALA A 79 -3.15 3.86 -0.85
N TRP A 80 -2.87 3.08 -1.89
CA TRP A 80 -2.55 1.65 -1.81
C TRP A 80 -1.45 1.30 -0.79
N SER A 81 -0.55 2.25 -0.54
CA SER A 81 0.52 2.07 0.45
C SER A 81 0.00 1.83 1.87
N GLY A 82 -1.25 2.23 2.16
CA GLY A 82 -1.93 1.92 3.42
C GLY A 82 -2.16 0.42 3.63
N PHE A 83 -2.10 -0.41 2.59
CA PHE A 83 -2.19 -1.87 2.69
C PHE A 83 -0.85 -2.57 2.93
N ILE A 84 0.28 -1.86 2.83
CA ILE A 84 1.62 -2.44 3.09
C ILE A 84 1.75 -3.07 4.48
N PRO A 85 1.11 -2.53 5.56
CA PRO A 85 1.12 -3.20 6.86
C PRO A 85 0.55 -4.63 6.86
N MET A 86 -0.42 -4.95 6.00
CA MET A 86 -0.89 -6.33 5.81
C MET A 86 0.19 -7.19 5.14
N TYR A 87 0.83 -6.70 4.10
CA TYR A 87 1.95 -7.39 3.44
C TYR A 87 3.10 -7.67 4.41
N ALA A 88 3.42 -6.71 5.25
CA ALA A 88 4.52 -6.81 6.21
C ALA A 88 4.16 -7.60 7.50
N GLY A 89 2.91 -8.08 7.65
CA GLY A 89 2.45 -8.77 8.84
C GLY A 89 2.41 -7.89 10.09
N ILE A 90 2.16 -6.59 9.91
CA ILE A 90 2.14 -5.58 10.99
C ILE A 90 0.72 -5.34 11.52
N ALA A 91 -0.28 -5.37 10.63
CA ALA A 91 -1.68 -5.15 11.02
C ALA A 91 -2.15 -6.19 12.04
N THR A 92 -3.06 -5.82 12.94
CA THR A 92 -3.78 -6.81 13.74
C THR A 92 -4.81 -7.54 12.87
N LYS A 93 -5.41 -8.61 13.37
CA LYS A 93 -6.47 -9.33 12.63
C LYS A 93 -7.69 -8.44 12.40
N GLU A 94 -8.03 -7.63 13.39
CA GLU A 94 -9.15 -6.67 13.33
C GLU A 94 -8.88 -5.58 12.30
N GLN A 95 -7.67 -5.01 12.31
CA GLN A 95 -7.23 -4.04 11.31
C GLN A 95 -7.24 -4.64 9.91
N ALA A 96 -6.75 -5.86 9.74
CA ALA A 96 -6.78 -6.55 8.45
C ALA A 96 -8.21 -6.76 7.96
N ALA A 97 -9.16 -7.13 8.85
CA ALA A 97 -10.57 -7.27 8.51
C ALA A 97 -11.20 -5.96 8.00
N ASP A 98 -10.83 -4.82 8.61
CA ASP A 98 -11.29 -3.52 8.15
C ASP A 98 -10.63 -3.13 6.80
N MET A 99 -9.33 -3.38 6.64
CA MET A 99 -8.61 -3.12 5.40
C MET A 99 -9.17 -3.93 4.22
N VAL A 100 -9.61 -5.17 4.45
CA VAL A 100 -10.25 -6.01 3.41
C VAL A 100 -11.53 -5.38 2.87
N LYS A 101 -12.32 -4.72 3.71
CA LYS A 101 -13.52 -4.00 3.26
C LYS A 101 -13.13 -2.91 2.25
N HIS A 102 -12.12 -2.09 2.55
CA HIS A 102 -11.63 -1.06 1.63
C HIS A 102 -11.11 -1.62 0.31
N ILE A 103 -10.45 -2.79 0.32
CA ILE A 103 -9.89 -3.42 -0.89
C ILE A 103 -10.99 -3.75 -1.90
N PHE A 104 -12.16 -4.20 -1.45
CA PHE A 104 -13.22 -4.70 -2.32
C PHE A 104 -14.41 -3.74 -2.47
N ASP A 105 -14.45 -2.67 -1.70
CA ASP A 105 -15.48 -1.64 -1.82
C ASP A 105 -15.33 -0.88 -3.15
N PRO A 106 -16.38 -0.92 -4.03
CA PRO A 106 -16.35 -0.26 -5.32
C PRO A 106 -16.28 1.27 -5.22
N ASP A 107 -16.67 1.85 -4.10
CA ASP A 107 -16.59 3.30 -3.89
C ASP A 107 -15.20 3.76 -3.45
N THR A 108 -14.35 2.84 -3.01
CA THR A 108 -12.97 3.13 -2.58
C THR A 108 -11.95 2.52 -3.54
N PHE A 109 -11.40 1.33 -3.24
CA PHE A 109 -10.31 0.76 -4.03
C PHE A 109 -10.73 -0.34 -5.00
N GLY A 110 -11.88 -0.98 -4.78
CA GLY A 110 -12.30 -2.15 -5.54
C GLY A 110 -12.70 -1.83 -6.98
N SER A 111 -12.25 -2.61 -7.95
CA SER A 111 -12.76 -2.62 -9.32
C SER A 111 -12.84 -4.04 -9.86
N ASP A 112 -13.54 -4.23 -10.98
CA ASP A 112 -13.62 -5.55 -11.64
C ASP A 112 -12.31 -6.01 -12.28
N PHE A 113 -11.33 -5.13 -12.36
CA PHE A 113 -10.03 -5.36 -12.99
C PHE A 113 -8.88 -5.46 -11.99
N GLY A 114 -9.11 -5.07 -10.74
CA GLY A 114 -8.10 -5.08 -9.68
C GLY A 114 -8.29 -3.94 -8.67
N LEU A 115 -7.23 -3.62 -7.94
CA LEU A 115 -7.22 -2.57 -6.93
C LEU A 115 -6.63 -1.28 -7.52
N THR A 116 -7.29 -0.15 -7.27
CA THR A 116 -6.78 1.18 -7.62
C THR A 116 -5.63 1.62 -6.71
N THR A 117 -4.73 2.43 -7.20
CA THR A 117 -3.60 2.95 -6.41
C THR A 117 -4.00 4.08 -5.46
N LEU A 118 -5.08 4.76 -5.74
CA LEU A 118 -5.70 5.77 -4.89
C LEU A 118 -7.17 5.44 -4.70
N SER A 119 -7.73 5.71 -3.54
CA SER A 119 -9.15 5.52 -3.30
C SER A 119 -9.98 6.44 -4.20
N LYS A 120 -11.05 5.92 -4.78
CA LYS A 120 -11.88 6.67 -5.75
C LYS A 120 -12.62 7.86 -5.15
N ASP A 121 -12.83 7.86 -3.83
CA ASP A 121 -13.44 8.97 -3.10
C ASP A 121 -12.43 10.08 -2.72
N GLU A 122 -11.15 9.91 -3.03
CA GLU A 122 -10.15 10.95 -2.86
C GLU A 122 -10.31 12.04 -3.93
N LYS A 123 -10.25 13.31 -3.50
CA LYS A 123 -10.35 14.46 -4.43
C LYS A 123 -9.24 14.50 -5.49
N MET A 124 -8.15 13.80 -5.21
CA MET A 124 -6.99 13.71 -6.11
C MET A 124 -7.10 12.56 -7.12
N PHE A 125 -8.17 11.74 -7.04
CA PHE A 125 -8.35 10.62 -7.96
C PHE A 125 -8.46 11.16 -9.40
N ASP A 126 -7.50 10.80 -10.24
CA ASP A 126 -7.43 11.26 -11.62
C ASP A 126 -6.75 10.23 -12.51
N LEU A 127 -7.45 9.83 -13.56
CA LEU A 127 -6.94 8.88 -14.56
C LEU A 127 -6.32 9.59 -15.77
N SER A 128 -6.38 10.92 -15.83
CA SER A 128 -5.83 11.67 -16.95
C SER A 128 -4.31 11.54 -17.02
N VAL A 129 -3.81 11.40 -18.23
CA VAL A 129 -2.37 11.44 -18.48
C VAL A 129 -1.95 12.90 -18.49
N THR A 130 -1.23 13.30 -17.45
CA THR A 130 -0.66 14.64 -17.32
C THR A 130 0.80 14.68 -17.80
N ASN A 131 1.54 15.72 -17.45
CA ASN A 131 2.97 15.84 -17.74
C ASN A 131 3.84 14.75 -17.07
N ASN A 132 3.30 14.02 -16.08
CA ASN A 132 3.94 12.85 -15.50
C ASN A 132 3.31 11.59 -16.10
N PRO A 133 4.02 10.85 -16.95
CA PRO A 133 3.50 9.64 -17.56
C PRO A 133 3.23 8.49 -16.58
N SER A 134 3.87 8.49 -15.41
CA SER A 134 3.65 7.48 -14.35
C SER A 134 2.58 7.97 -13.37
N ASN A 135 1.31 7.75 -13.71
CA ASN A 135 0.19 8.17 -12.89
C ASN A 135 -0.12 7.17 -11.76
N TRP A 136 0.01 7.61 -10.49
CA TRP A 136 -0.34 6.85 -9.28
C TRP A 136 -1.62 7.37 -8.60
N LEU A 137 -2.37 8.24 -9.25
CA LEU A 137 -3.58 8.88 -8.70
C LEU A 137 -4.87 8.12 -9.05
N GLY A 138 -4.80 6.81 -9.23
CA GLY A 138 -6.00 6.00 -9.43
C GLY A 138 -5.85 4.77 -10.33
N PRO A 139 -5.00 4.74 -11.36
CA PRO A 139 -4.86 3.55 -12.20
C PRO A 139 -4.50 2.29 -11.42
N ILE A 140 -4.78 1.14 -12.03
CA ILE A 140 -4.35 -0.16 -11.51
C ILE A 140 -2.88 -0.37 -11.87
N TRP A 141 -2.05 -0.58 -10.84
CA TRP A 141 -0.66 -0.99 -10.96
C TRP A 141 -0.48 -2.41 -10.45
N LEU A 142 0.19 -3.26 -11.22
CA LEU A 142 0.34 -4.67 -10.87
C LEU A 142 1.13 -4.89 -9.58
N VAL A 143 2.15 -4.08 -9.33
CA VAL A 143 2.93 -4.14 -8.08
C VAL A 143 2.05 -3.87 -6.86
N ALA A 144 1.13 -2.91 -6.93
CA ALA A 144 0.19 -2.63 -5.84
C ALA A 144 -0.74 -3.83 -5.61
N ASN A 145 -1.31 -4.39 -6.68
CA ASN A 145 -2.15 -5.57 -6.63
C ASN A 145 -1.40 -6.79 -6.06
N TYR A 146 -0.14 -7.01 -6.46
CA TYR A 146 0.68 -8.09 -5.92
C TYR A 146 0.93 -7.94 -4.41
N VAL A 147 1.28 -6.73 -3.94
CA VAL A 147 1.52 -6.47 -2.52
C VAL A 147 0.25 -6.72 -1.70
N VAL A 148 -0.91 -6.26 -2.19
CA VAL A 148 -2.19 -6.47 -1.51
C VAL A 148 -2.61 -7.93 -1.55
N PHE A 149 -2.46 -8.62 -2.68
CA PHE A 149 -2.68 -10.07 -2.79
C PHE A 149 -1.86 -10.85 -1.75
N ARG A 150 -0.58 -10.54 -1.60
CA ARG A 150 0.28 -11.16 -0.59
C ARG A 150 -0.18 -10.82 0.83
N GLY A 151 -0.64 -9.60 1.05
CA GLY A 151 -1.23 -9.17 2.32
C GLY A 151 -2.47 -10.00 2.68
N LEU A 152 -3.39 -10.20 1.74
CA LEU A 152 -4.57 -11.04 1.93
C LEU A 152 -4.19 -12.47 2.34
N LEU A 153 -3.23 -13.09 1.66
CA LEU A 153 -2.74 -14.43 1.99
C LEU A 153 -2.12 -14.51 3.39
N ASN A 154 -1.37 -13.49 3.81
CA ASN A 154 -0.75 -13.46 5.13
C ASN A 154 -1.76 -13.50 6.28
N TYR A 155 -2.97 -12.97 6.05
CA TYR A 155 -4.07 -12.96 7.04
C TYR A 155 -5.14 -14.03 6.80
N GLY A 156 -4.92 -14.95 5.84
CA GLY A 156 -5.80 -16.07 5.59
C GLY A 156 -7.03 -15.77 4.73
N TYR A 157 -7.12 -14.60 4.12
CA TYR A 157 -8.19 -14.19 3.20
C TYR A 157 -7.99 -14.81 1.80
N ARG A 158 -8.10 -16.14 1.74
CA ARG A 158 -7.79 -16.91 0.52
C ARG A 158 -8.81 -16.69 -0.59
N MET A 159 -10.09 -16.56 -0.25
CA MET A 159 -11.15 -16.32 -1.23
C MET A 159 -10.99 -14.93 -1.88
N GLU A 160 -10.72 -13.93 -1.06
CA GLU A 160 -10.48 -12.57 -1.49
C GLU A 160 -9.21 -12.48 -2.35
N ALA A 161 -8.16 -13.18 -1.94
CA ALA A 161 -6.93 -13.27 -2.73
C ALA A 161 -7.19 -13.96 -4.09
N GLU A 162 -8.01 -15.02 -4.14
CA GLU A 162 -8.39 -15.69 -5.38
C GLU A 162 -9.19 -14.74 -6.31
N ILE A 163 -10.10 -13.96 -5.76
CA ILE A 163 -10.85 -12.95 -6.53
C ILE A 163 -9.89 -11.94 -7.15
N MET A 164 -8.97 -11.38 -6.36
CA MET A 164 -7.98 -10.43 -6.85
C MET A 164 -7.07 -11.05 -7.92
N TYR A 165 -6.59 -12.27 -7.70
CA TYR A 165 -5.80 -13.01 -8.67
C TYR A 165 -6.54 -13.19 -10.00
N LYS A 166 -7.79 -13.66 -9.97
CA LYS A 166 -8.60 -13.87 -11.18
C LYS A 166 -8.84 -12.58 -11.96
N ARG A 167 -9.14 -11.47 -11.26
CA ARG A 167 -9.29 -10.15 -11.88
C ARG A 167 -8.01 -9.70 -12.57
N THR A 168 -6.88 -9.79 -11.87
CA THR A 168 -5.57 -9.39 -12.41
C THR A 168 -5.16 -10.28 -13.59
N MET A 169 -5.31 -11.60 -13.48
CA MET A 169 -4.94 -12.51 -14.57
C MET A 169 -5.81 -12.33 -15.82
N ARG A 170 -7.11 -12.07 -15.62
CA ARG A 170 -8.00 -11.74 -16.73
C ARG A 170 -7.57 -10.44 -17.42
N LEU A 171 -7.32 -9.39 -16.65
CA LEU A 171 -6.84 -8.10 -17.17
C LEU A 171 -5.58 -8.25 -18.02
N LEU A 172 -4.59 -8.98 -17.53
CA LEU A 172 -3.33 -9.22 -18.25
C LEU A 172 -3.51 -10.09 -19.48
N GLY A 173 -4.36 -11.13 -19.41
CA GLY A 173 -4.67 -11.99 -20.54
C GLY A 173 -5.36 -11.23 -21.68
N GLU A 174 -6.37 -10.43 -21.34
CA GLU A 174 -7.09 -9.59 -22.30
C GLU A 174 -6.18 -8.55 -22.97
N ASP A 175 -5.28 -7.92 -22.20
CA ASP A 175 -4.30 -6.98 -22.74
C ASP A 175 -3.33 -7.67 -23.70
N LEU A 176 -2.77 -8.80 -23.28
CA LEU A 176 -1.81 -9.57 -24.07
C LEU A 176 -2.43 -10.08 -25.38
N GLU A 177 -3.68 -10.56 -25.35
CA GLU A 177 -4.41 -11.00 -26.54
C GLU A 177 -4.70 -9.84 -27.50
N LYS A 178 -5.03 -8.67 -26.97
CA LYS A 178 -5.45 -7.49 -27.71
C LYS A 178 -4.29 -6.70 -28.32
N THR A 179 -3.19 -6.55 -27.55
CA THR A 179 -2.08 -5.65 -27.90
C THR A 179 -0.76 -6.37 -28.16
N GLY A 180 -0.62 -7.63 -27.75
CA GLY A 180 0.61 -8.42 -27.85
C GLY A 180 1.67 -8.08 -26.80
N CYS A 181 1.39 -7.19 -25.83
CA CYS A 181 2.32 -6.83 -24.78
C CYS A 181 1.59 -6.46 -23.48
N LEU A 182 2.32 -6.32 -22.38
CA LEU A 182 1.79 -5.76 -21.14
C LEU A 182 2.06 -4.26 -21.06
N HIS A 183 1.24 -3.54 -20.32
CA HIS A 183 1.35 -2.11 -20.13
C HIS A 183 1.68 -1.75 -18.68
N GLU A 184 2.17 -0.53 -18.48
CA GLU A 184 2.63 -0.04 -17.19
C GLU A 184 1.48 0.01 -16.16
N TYR A 185 0.30 0.49 -16.56
CA TYR A 185 -0.89 0.57 -15.72
C TYR A 185 -2.18 0.59 -16.54
N TYR A 186 -3.31 0.34 -15.86
CA TYR A 186 -4.60 0.08 -16.50
C TYR A 186 -5.71 0.94 -15.89
N ASN A 187 -6.71 1.24 -16.71
CA ASN A 187 -7.91 1.95 -16.29
C ASN A 187 -8.81 1.03 -15.44
N PRO A 188 -9.16 1.42 -14.20
CA PRO A 188 -9.96 0.59 -13.29
C PRO A 188 -11.44 0.44 -13.68
N PHE A 189 -11.95 1.25 -14.62
CA PHE A 189 -13.35 1.23 -15.01
C PHE A 189 -13.62 0.33 -16.23
N ASN A 190 -12.65 0.18 -17.12
CA ASN A 190 -12.83 -0.60 -18.35
C ASN A 190 -11.70 -1.59 -18.65
N GLY A 191 -10.63 -1.63 -17.82
CA GLY A 191 -9.50 -2.52 -18.00
C GLY A 191 -8.55 -2.14 -19.14
N GLU A 192 -8.79 -1.04 -19.84
CA GLU A 192 -7.95 -0.63 -20.97
C GLU A 192 -6.55 -0.24 -20.49
N PRO A 193 -5.51 -0.64 -21.21
CA PRO A 193 -4.16 -0.18 -20.97
C PRO A 193 -4.04 1.32 -21.21
N VAL A 194 -3.30 2.04 -20.38
CA VAL A 194 -3.22 3.50 -20.47
C VAL A 194 -1.89 3.98 -21.03
N MET A 195 -0.77 3.40 -20.62
CA MET A 195 0.56 3.89 -20.97
C MET A 195 1.59 2.76 -21.14
N ASN A 196 2.62 3.07 -21.95
CA ASN A 196 3.88 2.35 -22.03
C ASN A 196 3.72 0.85 -22.33
N GLY A 197 3.22 0.51 -23.54
CA GLY A 197 3.22 -0.86 -24.04
C GLY A 197 4.64 -1.45 -24.06
N GLY A 198 4.76 -2.74 -23.71
CA GLY A 198 6.04 -3.42 -23.56
C GLY A 198 6.78 -3.10 -22.25
N PHE A 199 6.08 -2.58 -21.26
CA PHE A 199 6.65 -2.30 -19.94
C PHE A 199 6.99 -3.61 -19.21
N ILE A 200 8.24 -3.76 -18.79
CA ILE A 200 8.80 -4.99 -18.22
C ILE A 200 9.39 -4.80 -16.82
N ASN A 201 8.95 -3.80 -16.07
CA ASN A 201 9.57 -3.45 -14.79
C ASN A 201 8.79 -4.02 -13.59
N TRP A 202 7.54 -3.61 -13.39
CA TRP A 202 6.73 -4.01 -12.22
C TRP A 202 5.67 -5.06 -12.54
N ASN A 203 5.66 -5.59 -13.72
CA ASN A 203 4.65 -6.52 -14.22
C ASN A 203 5.05 -7.96 -13.99
#